data_e298fdea818bf798aa7d86b4d9fb4b7e
#
_entry.id   e298fdea818bf798aa7d86b4d9fb4b7e
#
_cell.length_a   1.000
_cell.length_b   1.000
_cell.length_c   1.000
_cell.angle_alpha   90.00
_cell.angle_beta   90.00
_cell.angle_gamma   90.00
#
_symmetry.space_group_name_H-M   'P 1'
#
loop_
_entity.id
_entity.type
_entity.pdbx_description
1 polymer ?
#
loop_
_entity_poly.entity_id
_entity_poly.type
_entity_poly.pdbx_seq_one_letter_code
_entity_poly.pdbx_strand_id
1 'polypeptide(L)'
;MITTMNWVQYSFYTVIITLLFSLDVNAQRLTFSSELGYFNNDENLSAISQVWNGYINAIDTGSDISQFWVDGNYDIHIGLHKDGLLNTYNVRKLSDEIYEINTIAYYPDSAIKGGLVNSIYKVCAIQTGDAWRLMNYFDATKSRYVQYNKGCVEFYIGSGVAIDNRAMMKSAKFADAFIRNYGIENSGGIIYVAANSIDECSAMIGLTYTPIRSHKSYAGRTINNIVLSTRLDHIHEIIHAIMLPLYPNAPLFLHEGIATYYGGVAKHDYKGVKSIAKAFIEQHSVDFCSIESLNTLLNEDIQLSNVVAAAIIEDVLKRGGENEVSRLFKATTYDQVFELLNITDNQRSEYIRSLF
;
A
#
# COMPACT_ATOMS: atom_id res chain seq x y z
N MET A 1 -37.82 32.05 40.10
CA MET A 1 -36.64 32.88 40.37
C MET A 1 -35.53 32.35 39.48
N ILE A 2 -35.37 32.91 38.29
CA ILE A 2 -34.37 32.51 37.28
C ILE A 2 -33.16 33.38 37.53
N THR A 3 -32.10 32.82 38.06
CA THR A 3 -30.84 33.53 38.30
C THR A 3 -30.15 33.78 36.93
N THR A 4 -30.11 35.06 36.57
CA THR A 4 -29.32 35.51 35.41
C THR A 4 -27.82 35.26 35.69
N MET A 5 -27.26 34.26 35.04
CA MET A 5 -25.82 34.06 35.01
C MET A 5 -25.16 35.18 34.22
N ASN A 6 -24.18 35.83 34.86
CA ASN A 6 -23.49 37.01 34.32
C ASN A 6 -22.72 36.67 33.04
N TRP A 7 -22.88 37.47 31.98
CA TRP A 7 -22.16 37.37 30.70
C TRP A 7 -20.63 37.26 30.85
N VAL A 8 -20.06 37.79 31.91
CA VAL A 8 -18.64 37.71 32.21
C VAL A 8 -18.21 36.30 32.56
N GLN A 9 -19.05 35.48 33.22
CA GLN A 9 -18.76 34.07 33.50
C GLN A 9 -18.82 33.20 32.22
N TYR A 10 -19.74 33.47 31.31
CA TYR A 10 -19.78 32.77 30.03
C TYR A 10 -18.55 33.04 29.16
N SER A 11 -18.09 34.30 29.11
CA SER A 11 -16.86 34.64 28.39
C SER A 11 -15.63 34.00 28.98
N PHE A 12 -15.56 33.86 30.30
CA PHE A 12 -14.42 33.23 30.98
C PHE A 12 -14.38 31.70 30.76
N TYR A 13 -15.52 31.02 30.79
CA TYR A 13 -15.63 29.59 30.47
C TYR A 13 -15.34 29.30 29.00
N THR A 14 -15.80 30.14 28.09
CA THR A 14 -15.52 30.00 26.64
C THR A 14 -14.03 30.18 26.35
N VAL A 15 -13.36 31.15 27.00
CA VAL A 15 -11.91 31.35 26.84
C VAL A 15 -11.11 30.20 27.45
N ILE A 16 -11.52 29.68 28.64
CA ILE A 16 -10.85 28.52 29.25
C ILE A 16 -11.06 27.25 28.42
N ILE A 17 -12.26 27.01 27.90
CA ILE A 17 -12.54 25.88 27.03
C ILE A 17 -11.74 26.01 25.70
N THR A 18 -11.68 27.20 25.11
CA THR A 18 -10.88 27.45 23.89
C THR A 18 -9.38 27.31 24.18
N LEU A 19 -8.88 27.76 25.34
CA LEU A 19 -7.50 27.56 25.76
C LEU A 19 -7.19 26.08 26.07
N LEU A 20 -8.11 25.35 26.67
CA LEU A 20 -7.92 23.91 26.92
C LEU A 20 -7.92 23.10 25.60
N PHE A 21 -8.77 23.49 24.62
CA PHE A 21 -8.72 22.89 23.28
C PHE A 21 -7.54 23.36 22.43
N SER A 22 -6.99 24.56 22.65
CA SER A 22 -5.78 25.04 21.98
C SER A 22 -4.47 24.49 22.58
N LEU A 23 -4.50 23.95 23.81
CA LEU A 23 -3.37 23.28 24.43
C LEU A 23 -3.25 21.81 24.00
N ASP A 24 -4.30 21.22 23.42
CA ASP A 24 -4.28 19.85 22.88
C ASP A 24 -3.83 19.75 21.42
N VAL A 25 -3.52 20.86 20.75
CA VAL A 25 -3.03 20.87 19.35
C VAL A 25 -1.58 20.36 19.24
N ASN A 26 -0.90 20.10 20.34
CA ASN A 26 0.36 19.37 20.42
C ASN A 26 0.16 17.99 21.09
N ALA A 27 -0.96 17.31 20.84
CA ALA A 27 -1.06 15.90 21.20
C ALA A 27 0.09 15.17 20.49
N GLN A 28 1.05 14.70 21.27
CA GLN A 28 2.20 13.96 20.76
C GLN A 28 1.66 12.82 19.88
N ARG A 29 1.91 12.89 18.58
CA ARG A 29 1.37 11.95 17.60
C ARG A 29 1.80 10.52 17.88
N LEU A 30 2.99 10.35 18.44
CA LEU A 30 3.50 9.07 18.90
C LEU A 30 3.47 9.02 20.43
N THR A 31 2.80 8.00 20.96
CA THR A 31 2.80 7.67 22.39
C THR A 31 3.42 6.30 22.63
N PHE A 32 3.95 6.09 23.83
CA PHE A 32 4.40 4.80 24.30
C PHE A 32 3.47 4.34 25.43
N SER A 33 3.09 3.07 25.41
CA SER A 33 2.31 2.49 26.50
C SER A 33 3.07 2.61 27.83
N SER A 34 2.35 2.97 28.89
CA SER A 34 2.92 3.08 30.23
C SER A 34 3.55 1.77 30.74
N GLU A 35 3.09 0.63 30.23
CA GLU A 35 3.65 -0.69 30.53
C GLU A 35 5.08 -0.88 30.03
N LEU A 36 5.52 -0.14 28.98
CA LEU A 36 6.92 -0.13 28.55
C LEU A 36 7.85 0.44 29.62
N GLY A 37 7.34 1.26 30.53
CA GLY A 37 8.08 1.75 31.70
C GLY A 37 8.47 0.67 32.71
N TYR A 38 7.79 -0.48 32.74
CA TYR A 38 8.16 -1.61 33.61
C TYR A 38 9.36 -2.41 33.11
N PHE A 39 9.75 -2.27 31.85
CA PHE A 39 10.95 -2.88 31.27
C PHE A 39 12.20 -2.00 31.41
N ASN A 40 12.18 -1.00 32.33
CA ASN A 40 13.19 0.05 32.50
C ASN A 40 14.62 -0.43 32.88
N ASN A 41 14.88 -1.72 32.93
CA ASN A 41 16.22 -2.26 33.14
C ASN A 41 17.02 -2.53 31.83
N ASP A 42 16.43 -2.26 30.66
CA ASP A 42 17.13 -2.39 29.38
C ASP A 42 17.60 -1.01 28.91
N GLU A 43 18.90 -0.75 29.00
CA GLU A 43 19.53 0.52 28.64
C GLU A 43 19.27 0.91 27.17
N ASN A 44 19.01 -0.08 26.29
CA ASN A 44 18.76 0.14 24.88
C ASN A 44 17.38 0.74 24.58
N LEU A 45 16.37 0.51 25.45
CA LEU A 45 15.01 0.99 25.21
C LEU A 45 14.91 2.51 25.07
N SER A 46 15.70 3.26 25.83
CA SER A 46 15.75 4.72 25.72
C SER A 46 16.26 5.17 24.34
N ALA A 47 17.36 4.58 23.89
CA ALA A 47 17.97 4.91 22.60
C ALA A 47 17.05 4.48 21.42
N ILE A 48 16.43 3.31 21.51
CA ILE A 48 15.47 2.82 20.51
C ILE A 48 14.25 3.75 20.43
N SER A 49 13.70 4.16 21.57
CA SER A 49 12.59 5.10 21.63
C SER A 49 12.94 6.46 21.04
N GLN A 50 14.18 6.94 21.24
CA GLN A 50 14.65 8.20 20.65
C GLN A 50 14.73 8.10 19.11
N VAL A 51 15.27 7.01 18.56
CA VAL A 51 15.35 6.80 17.12
C VAL A 51 13.94 6.72 16.51
N TRP A 52 13.03 5.98 17.14
CA TRP A 52 11.66 5.85 16.65
C TRP A 52 10.89 7.18 16.69
N ASN A 53 10.96 7.91 17.81
CA ASN A 53 10.40 9.26 17.93
C ASN A 53 11.01 10.23 16.90
N GLY A 54 12.34 10.23 16.76
CA GLY A 54 13.04 11.07 15.79
C GLY A 54 12.56 10.85 14.38
N TYR A 55 12.37 9.58 14.00
CA TYR A 55 11.85 9.19 12.70
C TYR A 55 10.42 9.70 12.47
N ILE A 56 9.50 9.47 13.41
CA ILE A 56 8.11 9.93 13.27
C ILE A 56 8.05 11.46 13.20
N ASN A 57 8.82 12.17 14.03
CA ASN A 57 8.92 13.63 13.96
C ASN A 57 9.48 14.12 12.61
N ALA A 58 10.43 13.39 12.02
CA ALA A 58 10.98 13.73 10.71
C ALA A 58 9.93 13.58 9.59
N ILE A 59 9.08 12.56 9.65
CA ILE A 59 7.93 12.43 8.73
C ILE A 59 7.00 13.65 8.86
N ASP A 60 6.65 14.04 10.09
CA ASP A 60 5.71 15.13 10.36
C ASP A 60 6.23 16.48 9.89
N THR A 61 7.54 16.70 9.99
CA THR A 61 8.19 17.96 9.57
C THR A 61 8.65 17.95 8.11
N GLY A 62 8.51 16.83 7.39
CA GLY A 62 9.03 16.67 6.02
C GLY A 62 10.57 16.68 5.96
N SER A 63 11.24 16.36 7.07
CA SER A 63 12.70 16.28 7.13
C SER A 63 13.23 14.99 6.50
N ASP A 64 14.55 14.93 6.26
CA ASP A 64 15.18 13.71 5.75
C ASP A 64 15.03 12.55 6.73
N ILE A 65 14.35 11.52 6.28
CA ILE A 65 14.08 10.29 7.05
C ILE A 65 15.12 9.20 6.84
N SER A 66 15.96 9.30 5.80
CA SER A 66 16.93 8.25 5.44
C SER A 66 17.95 7.99 6.55
N GLN A 67 18.32 9.01 7.31
CA GLN A 67 19.27 8.94 8.41
C GLN A 67 18.87 7.99 9.56
N PHE A 68 17.56 7.70 9.67
CA PHE A 68 17.04 6.81 10.72
C PHE A 68 17.09 5.34 10.32
N TRP A 69 17.24 5.04 9.02
CA TRP A 69 17.19 3.69 8.48
C TRP A 69 18.58 3.13 8.20
N VAL A 70 18.71 1.82 8.26
CA VAL A 70 19.91 1.12 7.78
C VAL A 70 20.07 1.40 6.29
N ASP A 71 21.30 1.52 5.80
CA ASP A 71 21.60 1.81 4.41
C ASP A 71 20.86 0.87 3.45
N GLY A 72 20.19 1.46 2.45
CA GLY A 72 19.38 0.75 1.48
C GLY A 72 18.01 0.29 1.98
N ASN A 73 17.70 0.53 3.26
CA ASN A 73 16.38 0.26 3.83
C ASN A 73 15.50 1.50 3.80
N TYR A 74 14.20 1.30 3.66
CA TYR A 74 13.20 2.36 3.72
C TYR A 74 11.91 1.79 4.34
N ASP A 75 11.09 2.66 4.89
CA ASP A 75 9.85 2.24 5.53
C ASP A 75 8.80 1.79 4.51
N ILE A 76 8.53 0.48 4.47
CA ILE A 76 7.46 -0.10 3.64
C ILE A 76 6.05 0.26 4.13
N HIS A 77 5.94 0.75 5.37
CA HIS A 77 4.68 1.12 6.02
C HIS A 77 4.48 2.63 6.13
N ILE A 78 5.32 3.45 5.49
CA ILE A 78 5.32 4.92 5.62
C ILE A 78 3.92 5.54 5.41
N GLY A 79 3.11 4.96 4.52
CA GLY A 79 1.73 5.43 4.29
C GLY A 79 0.81 5.27 5.50
N LEU A 80 1.12 4.35 6.42
CA LEU A 80 0.34 4.13 7.64
C LEU A 80 0.65 5.18 8.73
N HIS A 81 1.77 5.87 8.59
CA HIS A 81 2.26 6.81 9.60
C HIS A 81 1.76 8.23 9.38
N LYS A 82 1.35 8.60 8.14
CA LYS A 82 1.13 10.01 7.77
C LYS A 82 -0.08 10.67 8.43
N ASP A 83 -1.17 9.93 8.64
CA ASP A 83 -2.47 10.53 8.96
C ASP A 83 -3.07 10.06 10.29
N GLY A 84 -2.35 9.24 11.08
CA GLY A 84 -2.86 8.62 12.28
C GLY A 84 -2.11 9.00 13.56
N LEU A 85 -2.74 8.75 14.70
CA LEU A 85 -2.06 8.70 15.98
C LEU A 85 -1.38 7.33 16.11
N LEU A 86 -0.21 7.30 16.72
CA LEU A 86 0.60 6.10 16.87
C LEU A 86 0.78 5.75 18.34
N ASN A 87 0.60 4.50 18.70
CA ASN A 87 0.92 4.00 20.03
C ASN A 87 1.86 2.79 19.93
N THR A 88 3.07 2.95 20.41
CA THR A 88 4.01 1.84 20.59
C THR A 88 3.67 1.13 21.90
N TYR A 89 3.11 -0.06 21.78
CA TYR A 89 2.64 -0.82 22.93
C TYR A 89 3.61 -1.91 23.38
N ASN A 90 4.59 -2.26 22.56
CA ASN A 90 5.58 -3.26 22.93
C ASN A 90 6.89 -3.06 22.17
N VAL A 91 8.01 -3.19 22.88
CA VAL A 91 9.36 -3.29 22.30
C VAL A 91 9.97 -4.59 22.82
N ARG A 92 10.26 -5.53 21.92
CA ARG A 92 10.71 -6.87 22.26
C ARG A 92 12.09 -7.15 21.71
N LYS A 93 13.01 -7.62 22.55
CA LYS A 93 14.32 -8.09 22.13
C LYS A 93 14.20 -9.38 21.28
N LEU A 94 14.73 -9.35 20.07
CA LEU A 94 14.84 -10.53 19.18
C LEU A 94 16.22 -11.17 19.29
N SER A 95 17.27 -10.35 19.44
CA SER A 95 18.66 -10.73 19.72
C SER A 95 19.35 -9.60 20.48
N ASP A 96 20.64 -9.74 20.79
CA ASP A 96 21.37 -8.67 21.47
C ASP A 96 21.43 -7.37 20.68
N GLU A 97 21.37 -7.44 19.35
CA GLU A 97 21.49 -6.30 18.43
C GLU A 97 20.18 -5.93 17.76
N ILE A 98 19.07 -6.66 17.96
CA ILE A 98 17.81 -6.46 17.24
C ILE A 98 16.63 -6.42 18.21
N TYR A 99 15.83 -5.36 18.11
CA TYR A 99 14.58 -5.20 18.83
C TYR A 99 13.41 -5.02 17.84
N GLU A 100 12.28 -5.65 18.12
CA GLU A 100 11.02 -5.49 17.43
C GLU A 100 10.19 -4.41 18.11
N ILE A 101 9.78 -3.40 17.37
CA ILE A 101 8.91 -2.29 17.81
C ILE A 101 7.51 -2.58 17.29
N ASN A 102 6.54 -2.77 18.18
CA ASN A 102 5.15 -3.03 17.83
C ASN A 102 4.32 -1.77 18.03
N THR A 103 3.69 -1.30 16.97
CA THR A 103 2.94 -0.04 16.95
C THR A 103 1.53 -0.24 16.42
N ILE A 104 0.57 0.43 17.07
CA ILE A 104 -0.81 0.58 16.63
C ILE A 104 -0.93 1.97 16.00
N ALA A 105 -1.41 2.03 14.75
CA ALA A 105 -1.86 3.27 14.13
C ALA A 105 -3.38 3.32 14.21
N TYR A 106 -3.94 4.46 14.62
CA TYR A 106 -5.38 4.66 14.71
C TYR A 106 -5.77 6.09 14.30
N TYR A 107 -6.96 6.22 13.72
CA TYR A 107 -7.54 7.51 13.44
C TYR A 107 -8.45 7.92 14.59
N PRO A 108 -8.32 9.16 15.10
CA PRO A 108 -9.29 9.68 16.03
C PRO A 108 -10.64 9.80 15.32
N ASP A 109 -11.65 9.11 15.85
CA ASP A 109 -13.02 9.20 15.38
C ASP A 109 -13.87 9.83 16.49
N SER A 110 -14.51 10.96 16.20
CA SER A 110 -15.37 11.66 17.15
C SER A 110 -16.61 10.85 17.54
N ALA A 111 -17.02 9.90 16.70
CA ALA A 111 -18.16 9.02 16.94
C ALA A 111 -17.79 7.80 17.81
N ILE A 112 -16.50 7.44 17.88
CA ILE A 112 -16.01 6.28 18.61
C ILE A 112 -15.01 6.75 19.66
N LYS A 113 -15.35 6.61 20.95
CA LYS A 113 -14.40 6.90 22.03
C LYS A 113 -13.18 5.99 21.89
N GLY A 114 -12.02 6.56 21.54
CA GLY A 114 -10.76 5.84 21.37
C GLY A 114 -10.30 5.66 19.92
N GLY A 115 -11.10 6.09 18.92
CA GLY A 115 -10.72 6.03 17.51
C GLY A 115 -10.82 4.64 16.86
N LEU A 116 -10.57 4.60 15.56
CA LEU A 116 -10.55 3.36 14.75
C LEU A 116 -9.11 2.88 14.57
N VAL A 117 -8.82 1.65 14.93
CA VAL A 117 -7.54 1.02 14.63
C VAL A 117 -7.41 0.88 13.12
N ASN A 118 -6.44 1.59 12.56
CA ASN A 118 -6.12 1.54 11.13
C ASN A 118 -5.15 0.40 10.80
N SER A 119 -4.16 0.16 11.67
CA SER A 119 -3.20 -0.92 11.46
C SER A 119 -2.48 -1.28 12.74
N ILE A 120 -1.96 -2.49 12.79
CA ILE A 120 -0.99 -2.95 13.77
C ILE A 120 0.19 -3.49 12.99
N TYR A 121 1.37 -2.94 13.21
CA TYR A 121 2.56 -3.26 12.44
C TYR A 121 3.83 -3.28 13.29
N LYS A 122 4.90 -3.80 12.70
CA LYS A 122 6.20 -4.01 13.32
C LYS A 122 7.29 -3.36 12.49
N VAL A 123 8.19 -2.72 13.19
CA VAL A 123 9.48 -2.25 12.67
C VAL A 123 10.56 -2.83 13.58
N CYS A 124 11.77 -3.05 13.08
CA CYS A 124 12.90 -3.41 13.91
C CYS A 124 13.82 -2.22 14.14
N ALA A 125 14.41 -2.15 15.33
CA ALA A 125 15.60 -1.37 15.59
C ALA A 125 16.80 -2.32 15.62
N ILE A 126 17.88 -1.95 14.93
CA ILE A 126 19.13 -2.71 14.89
C ILE A 126 20.30 -1.84 15.33
N GLN A 127 21.21 -2.41 16.09
CA GLN A 127 22.44 -1.76 16.47
C GLN A 127 23.46 -1.81 15.31
N THR A 128 23.93 -0.64 14.88
CA THR A 128 24.95 -0.47 13.83
C THR A 128 26.11 0.32 14.40
N GLY A 129 27.15 -0.37 14.83
CA GLY A 129 28.23 0.24 15.63
C GLY A 129 27.67 0.77 16.95
N ASP A 130 27.89 2.07 17.24
CA ASP A 130 27.41 2.69 18.48
C ASP A 130 25.99 3.32 18.36
N ALA A 131 25.34 3.17 17.20
CA ALA A 131 24.06 3.79 16.92
C ALA A 131 22.94 2.77 16.66
N TRP A 132 21.72 3.11 17.11
CA TRP A 132 20.52 2.38 16.72
C TRP A 132 19.94 2.96 15.42
N ARG A 133 19.48 2.08 14.52
CA ARG A 133 18.81 2.42 13.28
C ARG A 133 17.58 1.56 13.05
N LEU A 134 16.65 2.02 12.23
CA LEU A 134 15.46 1.26 11.87
C LEU A 134 15.72 0.31 10.70
N MET A 135 15.02 -0.80 10.68
CA MET A 135 15.00 -1.80 9.62
C MET A 135 13.59 -2.34 9.46
N ASN A 136 13.16 -2.64 8.23
CA ASN A 136 11.89 -3.31 8.04
C ASN A 136 11.88 -4.66 8.77
N TYR A 137 10.75 -4.98 9.37
CA TYR A 137 10.57 -6.27 10.06
C TYR A 137 10.88 -7.45 9.15
N PHE A 138 10.48 -7.35 7.87
CA PHE A 138 10.77 -8.37 6.87
C PHE A 138 12.28 -8.58 6.71
N ASP A 139 13.06 -7.52 6.52
CA ASP A 139 14.52 -7.62 6.33
C ASP A 139 15.23 -8.22 7.53
N ALA A 140 14.78 -7.89 8.74
CA ALA A 140 15.30 -8.46 9.98
C ALA A 140 14.93 -9.95 10.17
N THR A 141 13.88 -10.44 9.51
CA THR A 141 13.33 -11.78 9.75
C THR A 141 13.28 -12.69 8.54
N LYS A 142 13.60 -12.19 7.33
CA LYS A 142 13.47 -12.94 6.07
C LYS A 142 14.28 -14.23 6.02
N SER A 143 15.36 -14.35 6.81
CA SER A 143 16.14 -15.59 6.95
C SER A 143 15.36 -16.76 7.57
N ARG A 144 14.18 -16.48 8.16
CA ARG A 144 13.29 -17.50 8.73
C ARG A 144 12.44 -18.21 7.68
N TYR A 145 12.40 -17.67 6.45
CA TYR A 145 11.58 -18.18 5.37
C TYR A 145 12.41 -18.95 4.36
N VAL A 146 11.78 -19.89 3.65
CA VAL A 146 12.45 -20.59 2.56
C VAL A 146 12.58 -19.65 1.38
N GLN A 147 13.79 -19.45 0.89
CA GLN A 147 14.10 -18.50 -0.19
C GLN A 147 14.41 -19.23 -1.51
N TYR A 148 13.86 -18.67 -2.61
CA TYR A 148 14.19 -19.07 -3.98
C TYR A 148 14.41 -17.84 -4.84
N ASN A 149 15.50 -17.83 -5.62
CA ASN A 149 15.79 -16.78 -6.60
C ASN A 149 15.50 -17.30 -8.01
N LYS A 150 14.66 -16.64 -8.76
CA LYS A 150 14.30 -16.97 -10.14
C LYS A 150 14.27 -15.69 -10.96
N GLY A 151 15.22 -15.51 -11.90
CA GLY A 151 15.30 -14.26 -12.67
C GLY A 151 15.38 -13.03 -11.77
N CYS A 152 14.56 -12.03 -12.03
CA CYS A 152 14.46 -10.81 -11.22
C CYS A 152 13.53 -10.95 -9.98
N VAL A 153 13.02 -12.14 -9.66
CA VAL A 153 12.08 -12.37 -8.55
C VAL A 153 12.72 -13.18 -7.44
N GLU A 154 12.70 -12.63 -6.23
CA GLU A 154 13.08 -13.30 -5.00
C GLU A 154 11.83 -13.78 -4.25
N PHE A 155 11.64 -15.10 -4.15
CA PHE A 155 10.51 -15.71 -3.45
C PHE A 155 10.89 -16.03 -2.00
N TYR A 156 10.03 -15.63 -1.08
CA TYR A 156 10.05 -15.96 0.33
C TYR A 156 8.79 -16.72 0.69
N ILE A 157 8.94 -17.99 1.03
CA ILE A 157 7.83 -18.92 1.20
C ILE A 157 7.58 -19.15 2.69
N GLY A 158 6.36 -18.87 3.12
CA GLY A 158 5.89 -19.13 4.48
C GLY A 158 5.74 -20.64 4.76
N SER A 159 5.64 -20.98 6.03
CA SER A 159 5.47 -22.35 6.49
C SER A 159 4.18 -22.99 5.94
N GLY A 160 4.27 -24.23 5.49
CA GLY A 160 3.11 -25.00 5.02
C GLY A 160 2.64 -24.71 3.58
N VAL A 161 3.28 -23.76 2.89
CA VAL A 161 2.98 -23.49 1.46
C VAL A 161 3.66 -24.55 0.60
N ALA A 162 2.89 -25.15 -0.31
CA ALA A 162 3.42 -26.09 -1.29
C ALA A 162 4.33 -25.38 -2.30
N ILE A 163 5.54 -25.89 -2.48
CA ILE A 163 6.52 -25.32 -3.41
C ILE A 163 6.18 -25.78 -4.83
N ASP A 164 5.74 -24.84 -5.67
CA ASP A 164 5.52 -25.07 -7.11
C ASP A 164 6.59 -24.32 -7.93
N ASN A 165 7.65 -25.04 -8.29
CA ASN A 165 8.73 -24.51 -9.12
C ASN A 165 8.24 -24.06 -10.51
N ARG A 166 7.18 -24.67 -11.05
CA ARG A 166 6.62 -24.28 -12.35
C ARG A 166 5.91 -22.94 -12.27
N ALA A 167 5.13 -22.73 -11.22
CA ALA A 167 4.47 -21.46 -10.95
C ALA A 167 5.49 -20.32 -10.73
N MET A 168 6.51 -20.54 -9.89
CA MET A 168 7.59 -19.57 -9.68
C MET A 168 8.32 -19.22 -10.98
N MET A 169 8.66 -20.23 -11.81
CA MET A 169 9.31 -20.00 -13.10
C MET A 169 8.42 -19.23 -14.08
N LYS A 170 7.09 -19.45 -14.06
CA LYS A 170 6.13 -18.70 -14.87
C LYS A 170 6.15 -17.22 -14.47
N SER A 171 6.10 -16.92 -13.17
CA SER A 171 6.19 -15.56 -12.62
C SER A 171 7.48 -14.86 -13.03
N ALA A 172 8.62 -15.50 -12.81
CA ALA A 172 9.92 -14.94 -13.13
C ALA A 172 10.10 -14.66 -14.63
N LYS A 173 9.76 -15.63 -15.49
CA LYS A 173 9.82 -15.46 -16.95
C LYS A 173 8.92 -14.33 -17.44
N PHE A 174 7.73 -14.20 -16.84
CA PHE A 174 6.84 -13.09 -17.15
C PHE A 174 7.46 -11.76 -16.75
N ALA A 175 7.94 -11.63 -15.50
CA ALA A 175 8.56 -10.41 -15.00
C ALA A 175 9.78 -9.99 -15.85
N ASP A 176 10.70 -10.92 -16.14
CA ASP A 176 11.87 -10.68 -16.97
C ASP A 176 11.47 -10.21 -18.40
N ALA A 177 10.43 -10.83 -19.00
CA ALA A 177 9.95 -10.44 -20.31
C ALA A 177 9.27 -9.07 -20.29
N PHE A 178 8.46 -8.80 -19.26
CA PHE A 178 7.77 -7.52 -19.10
C PHE A 178 8.78 -6.38 -18.93
N ILE A 179 9.74 -6.52 -18.02
CA ILE A 179 10.82 -5.53 -17.79
C ILE A 179 11.57 -5.25 -19.08
N ARG A 180 11.96 -6.29 -19.83
CA ARG A 180 12.67 -6.14 -21.11
C ARG A 180 11.82 -5.45 -22.16
N ASN A 181 10.53 -5.82 -22.33
CA ASN A 181 9.65 -5.27 -23.35
C ASN A 181 9.34 -3.79 -23.10
N TYR A 182 9.22 -3.38 -21.82
CA TYR A 182 9.01 -1.99 -21.44
C TYR A 182 10.31 -1.18 -21.31
N GLY A 183 11.48 -1.77 -21.59
CA GLY A 183 12.77 -1.08 -21.52
C GLY A 183 13.14 -0.58 -20.11
N ILE A 184 12.73 -1.31 -19.07
CA ILE A 184 12.95 -0.91 -17.67
C ILE A 184 14.37 -1.31 -17.26
N GLU A 185 15.26 -0.34 -17.09
CA GLU A 185 16.68 -0.59 -16.80
C GLU A 185 16.95 -0.96 -15.33
N ASN A 186 16.21 -0.39 -14.38
CA ASN A 186 16.40 -0.59 -12.93
C ASN A 186 15.08 -0.95 -12.24
N SER A 187 14.69 -2.21 -12.29
CA SER A 187 13.47 -2.68 -11.59
C SER A 187 13.67 -2.91 -10.08
N GLY A 188 14.90 -2.81 -9.56
CA GLY A 188 15.21 -3.00 -8.14
C GLY A 188 14.97 -4.42 -7.60
N GLY A 189 14.60 -5.37 -8.48
CA GLY A 189 14.16 -6.71 -8.07
C GLY A 189 12.73 -6.73 -7.51
N ILE A 190 12.09 -7.88 -7.59
CA ILE A 190 10.74 -8.09 -7.04
C ILE A 190 10.86 -9.06 -5.87
N ILE A 191 10.38 -8.62 -4.71
CA ILE A 191 10.23 -9.48 -3.55
C ILE A 191 8.85 -10.13 -3.61
N TYR A 192 8.80 -11.45 -3.60
CA TYR A 192 7.55 -12.20 -3.65
C TYR A 192 7.37 -13.00 -2.35
N VAL A 193 6.43 -12.60 -1.54
CA VAL A 193 6.09 -13.25 -0.26
C VAL A 193 4.85 -14.11 -0.47
N ALA A 194 4.98 -15.41 -0.24
CA ALA A 194 3.89 -16.37 -0.38
C ALA A 194 3.57 -17.06 0.94
N ALA A 195 2.28 -17.12 1.29
CA ALA A 195 1.78 -17.83 2.47
C ALA A 195 0.37 -18.41 2.19
N ASN A 196 -0.21 -19.13 3.16
CA ASN A 196 -1.53 -19.77 2.98
C ASN A 196 -2.69 -18.75 3.00
N SER A 197 -2.44 -17.55 3.53
CA SER A 197 -3.40 -16.43 3.51
C SER A 197 -2.69 -15.10 3.32
N ILE A 198 -3.43 -14.08 2.89
CA ILE A 198 -2.91 -12.71 2.78
C ILE A 198 -2.55 -12.15 4.16
N ASP A 199 -3.23 -12.58 5.21
CA ASP A 199 -2.90 -12.19 6.58
C ASP A 199 -1.55 -12.74 7.02
N GLU A 200 -1.24 -13.99 6.67
CA GLU A 200 0.09 -14.57 6.91
C GLU A 200 1.16 -13.86 6.07
N CYS A 201 0.91 -13.58 4.78
CA CYS A 201 1.83 -12.79 3.95
C CYS A 201 2.10 -11.41 4.58
N SER A 202 1.03 -10.73 5.03
CA SER A 202 1.12 -9.42 5.67
C SER A 202 1.92 -9.50 6.98
N ALA A 203 1.69 -10.54 7.78
CA ALA A 203 2.44 -10.76 9.03
C ALA A 203 3.94 -10.99 8.77
N MET A 204 4.30 -11.65 7.66
CA MET A 204 5.70 -11.86 7.26
C MET A 204 6.43 -10.54 7.01
N ILE A 205 5.75 -9.52 6.52
CA ILE A 205 6.31 -8.17 6.33
C ILE A 205 6.09 -7.24 7.53
N GLY A 206 5.60 -7.75 8.63
CA GLY A 206 5.37 -7.00 9.86
C GLY A 206 4.01 -6.34 9.98
N LEU A 207 3.10 -6.49 9.01
CA LEU A 207 1.77 -5.92 9.08
C LEU A 207 0.78 -6.95 9.63
N THR A 208 0.48 -6.87 10.94
CA THR A 208 -0.33 -7.89 11.63
C THR A 208 -1.84 -7.63 11.58
N TYR A 209 -2.24 -6.38 11.30
CA TYR A 209 -3.65 -6.02 11.15
C TYR A 209 -3.84 -4.83 10.22
N THR A 210 -4.87 -4.91 9.36
CA THR A 210 -5.45 -3.76 8.64
C THR A 210 -6.96 -3.98 8.49
N PRO A 211 -7.82 -2.94 8.59
CA PRO A 211 -9.27 -3.08 8.54
C PRO A 211 -9.84 -3.47 7.16
N ILE A 212 -9.06 -3.30 6.10
CA ILE A 212 -9.49 -3.51 4.69
C ILE A 212 -9.64 -5.01 4.33
N ARG A 213 -9.69 -5.89 5.30
CA ARG A 213 -9.51 -7.34 5.11
C ARG A 213 -10.75 -8.18 5.01
N SER A 214 -11.91 -7.59 4.92
CA SER A 214 -13.15 -8.35 5.02
C SER A 214 -13.50 -9.20 3.79
N HIS A 215 -12.72 -9.13 2.71
CA HIS A 215 -13.05 -9.87 1.49
C HIS A 215 -12.21 -11.13 1.36
N LYS A 216 -12.87 -12.27 1.51
CA LYS A 216 -12.31 -13.62 1.33
C LYS A 216 -11.70 -13.89 -0.06
N SER A 217 -11.84 -12.96 -1.00
CA SER A 217 -11.46 -13.08 -2.40
C SER A 217 -10.05 -12.59 -2.72
N TYR A 218 -9.40 -11.84 -1.84
CA TYR A 218 -8.07 -11.32 -2.14
C TYR A 218 -7.02 -12.44 -2.13
N ALA A 219 -6.60 -12.85 -3.33
CA ALA A 219 -5.51 -13.82 -3.50
C ALA A 219 -4.12 -13.15 -3.49
N GLY A 220 -4.06 -11.82 -3.60
CA GLY A 220 -2.81 -11.05 -3.65
C GLY A 220 -2.98 -9.58 -3.29
N ARG A 221 -1.84 -8.95 -3.02
CA ARG A 221 -1.69 -7.52 -2.76
C ARG A 221 -0.25 -7.12 -3.01
N THR A 222 -0.04 -5.90 -3.50
CA THR A 222 1.31 -5.33 -3.67
C THR A 222 1.52 -4.14 -2.75
N ILE A 223 2.71 -4.05 -2.17
CA ILE A 223 3.19 -2.90 -1.39
C ILE A 223 4.58 -2.55 -1.93
N ASN A 224 4.71 -1.41 -2.61
CA ASN A 224 5.90 -1.02 -3.34
C ASN A 224 6.33 -2.11 -4.34
N ASN A 225 7.51 -2.69 -4.20
CA ASN A 225 8.02 -3.81 -5.00
C ASN A 225 7.81 -5.19 -4.35
N ILE A 226 6.99 -5.27 -3.29
CA ILE A 226 6.72 -6.51 -2.56
C ILE A 226 5.35 -7.05 -2.96
N VAL A 227 5.34 -8.20 -3.59
CA VAL A 227 4.13 -9.00 -3.88
C VAL A 227 3.79 -9.85 -2.67
N LEU A 228 2.58 -9.74 -2.16
CA LEU A 228 2.00 -10.63 -1.14
C LEU A 228 0.95 -11.49 -1.82
N SER A 229 1.08 -12.82 -1.79
CA SER A 229 0.12 -13.67 -2.49
C SER A 229 -0.02 -15.05 -1.88
N THR A 230 -1.23 -15.61 -1.99
CA THR A 230 -1.50 -17.03 -1.68
C THR A 230 -1.15 -17.98 -2.83
N ARG A 231 -0.72 -17.44 -3.98
CA ARG A 231 -0.32 -18.18 -5.18
C ARG A 231 1.11 -17.81 -5.55
N LEU A 232 1.82 -18.68 -6.26
CA LEU A 232 3.20 -18.46 -6.73
C LEU A 232 3.26 -17.92 -8.18
N ASP A 233 2.10 -17.72 -8.83
CA ASP A 233 1.98 -17.26 -10.23
C ASP A 233 1.03 -16.06 -10.39
N HIS A 234 1.04 -15.13 -9.45
CA HIS A 234 0.12 -13.99 -9.43
C HIS A 234 0.65 -12.83 -10.30
N ILE A 235 0.45 -12.93 -11.60
CA ILE A 235 0.95 -11.98 -12.60
C ILE A 235 0.43 -10.56 -12.36
N HIS A 236 -0.84 -10.41 -11.98
CA HIS A 236 -1.46 -9.12 -11.67
C HIS A 236 -0.63 -8.32 -10.65
N GLU A 237 -0.27 -8.96 -9.53
CA GLU A 237 0.49 -8.31 -8.46
C GLU A 237 1.95 -8.04 -8.86
N ILE A 238 2.55 -8.91 -9.70
CA ILE A 238 3.90 -8.68 -10.23
C ILE A 238 3.95 -7.40 -11.06
N ILE A 239 2.91 -7.12 -11.85
CA ILE A 239 2.84 -5.88 -12.64
C ILE A 239 2.78 -4.67 -11.72
N HIS A 240 1.96 -4.72 -10.68
CA HIS A 240 1.94 -3.65 -9.69
C HIS A 240 3.31 -3.43 -9.05
N ALA A 241 4.03 -4.50 -8.67
CA ALA A 241 5.36 -4.40 -8.07
C ALA A 241 6.39 -3.76 -9.00
N ILE A 242 6.21 -3.88 -10.32
CA ILE A 242 7.08 -3.23 -11.33
C ILE A 242 6.62 -1.79 -11.59
N MET A 243 5.33 -1.58 -11.81
CA MET A 243 4.81 -0.31 -12.36
C MET A 243 4.59 0.78 -11.31
N LEU A 244 4.16 0.41 -10.08
CA LEU A 244 3.91 1.39 -9.02
C LEU A 244 5.17 2.20 -8.62
N PRO A 245 6.35 1.59 -8.43
CA PRO A 245 7.56 2.35 -8.14
C PRO A 245 8.05 3.23 -9.29
N LEU A 246 7.79 2.81 -10.54
CA LEU A 246 8.23 3.54 -11.74
C LEU A 246 7.32 4.74 -12.05
N TYR A 247 6.03 4.61 -11.78
CA TYR A 247 5.02 5.62 -12.09
C TYR A 247 4.13 5.92 -10.88
N PRO A 248 4.71 6.40 -9.76
CA PRO A 248 3.98 6.56 -8.49
C PRO A 248 2.86 7.62 -8.57
N ASN A 249 2.90 8.50 -9.55
CA ASN A 249 1.91 9.56 -9.76
C ASN A 249 0.84 9.19 -10.81
N ALA A 250 1.00 8.07 -11.51
CA ALA A 250 -0.01 7.65 -12.48
C ALA A 250 -1.31 7.25 -11.77
N PRO A 251 -2.49 7.50 -12.39
CA PRO A 251 -3.75 7.15 -11.77
C PRO A 251 -3.84 5.65 -11.51
N LEU A 252 -4.40 5.26 -10.36
CA LEU A 252 -4.64 3.85 -10.02
C LEU A 252 -5.42 3.11 -11.13
N PHE A 253 -6.30 3.82 -11.82
CA PHE A 253 -7.00 3.37 -13.01
C PHE A 253 -6.07 2.71 -14.05
N LEU A 254 -4.91 3.32 -14.37
CA LEU A 254 -3.95 2.76 -15.32
C LEU A 254 -3.19 1.57 -14.74
N HIS A 255 -2.82 1.63 -13.46
CA HIS A 255 -2.15 0.51 -12.79
C HIS A 255 -3.02 -0.73 -12.76
N GLU A 256 -4.29 -0.58 -12.39
CA GLU A 256 -5.26 -1.67 -12.42
C GLU A 256 -5.52 -2.15 -13.86
N GLY A 257 -5.55 -1.24 -14.83
CA GLY A 257 -5.75 -1.56 -16.23
C GLY A 257 -4.66 -2.48 -16.79
N ILE A 258 -3.39 -2.11 -16.62
CA ILE A 258 -2.27 -2.92 -17.13
C ILE A 258 -2.17 -4.26 -16.39
N ALA A 259 -2.40 -4.28 -15.08
CA ALA A 259 -2.43 -5.50 -14.29
C ALA A 259 -3.57 -6.44 -14.72
N THR A 260 -4.76 -5.89 -15.00
CA THR A 260 -5.91 -6.63 -15.52
C THR A 260 -5.66 -7.17 -16.94
N TYR A 261 -5.03 -6.37 -17.80
CA TYR A 261 -4.74 -6.80 -19.18
C TYR A 261 -3.85 -8.05 -19.23
N TYR A 262 -2.76 -8.07 -18.46
CA TYR A 262 -1.80 -9.19 -18.47
C TYR A 262 -2.13 -10.29 -17.47
N GLY A 263 -2.67 -9.95 -16.30
CA GLY A 263 -2.88 -10.87 -15.16
C GLY A 263 -4.32 -11.33 -14.98
N GLY A 264 -5.27 -10.62 -15.60
CA GLY A 264 -6.70 -10.85 -15.34
C GLY A 264 -7.16 -10.34 -13.98
N VAL A 265 -8.39 -10.67 -13.60
CA VAL A 265 -9.00 -10.36 -12.31
C VAL A 265 -9.73 -11.59 -11.78
N ALA A 266 -9.56 -11.88 -10.49
CA ALA A 266 -10.19 -13.02 -9.82
C ALA A 266 -9.89 -14.37 -10.52
N LYS A 267 -10.90 -15.01 -11.10
CA LYS A 267 -10.78 -16.29 -11.80
C LYS A 267 -10.74 -16.15 -13.34
N HIS A 268 -10.82 -14.91 -13.83
CA HIS A 268 -10.97 -14.63 -15.23
C HIS A 268 -9.68 -14.05 -15.82
N ASP A 269 -9.30 -14.51 -17.01
CA ASP A 269 -8.34 -13.81 -17.83
C ASP A 269 -8.94 -12.51 -18.39
N TYR A 270 -8.11 -11.70 -19.03
CA TYR A 270 -8.57 -10.43 -19.61
C TYR A 270 -9.73 -10.60 -20.60
N LYS A 271 -9.72 -11.63 -21.43
CA LYS A 271 -10.80 -11.88 -22.42
C LYS A 271 -12.12 -12.15 -21.71
N GLY A 272 -12.09 -12.93 -20.64
CA GLY A 272 -13.26 -13.22 -19.83
C GLY A 272 -13.84 -11.98 -19.18
N VAL A 273 -13.02 -11.15 -18.50
CA VAL A 273 -13.52 -9.91 -17.88
C VAL A 273 -13.99 -8.90 -18.90
N LYS A 274 -13.33 -8.80 -20.08
CA LYS A 274 -13.77 -7.94 -21.19
C LYS A 274 -15.16 -8.34 -21.70
N SER A 275 -15.44 -9.63 -21.82
CA SER A 275 -16.77 -10.11 -22.23
C SER A 275 -17.86 -9.78 -21.21
N ILE A 276 -17.55 -9.87 -19.91
CA ILE A 276 -18.47 -9.48 -18.83
C ILE A 276 -18.77 -7.98 -18.89
N ALA A 277 -17.73 -7.16 -19.04
CA ALA A 277 -17.87 -5.70 -19.13
C ALA A 277 -18.67 -5.29 -20.39
N LYS A 278 -18.42 -5.93 -21.52
CA LYS A 278 -19.20 -5.73 -22.75
C LYS A 278 -20.69 -5.94 -22.53
N ALA A 279 -21.06 -7.09 -22.00
CA ALA A 279 -22.46 -7.41 -21.72
C ALA A 279 -23.11 -6.38 -20.77
N PHE A 280 -22.37 -5.91 -19.77
CA PHE A 280 -22.84 -4.88 -18.84
C PHE A 280 -23.06 -3.53 -19.56
N ILE A 281 -22.09 -3.07 -20.37
CA ILE A 281 -22.13 -1.80 -21.10
C ILE A 281 -23.29 -1.79 -22.12
N GLU A 282 -23.61 -2.93 -22.73
CA GLU A 282 -24.73 -3.09 -23.67
C GLU A 282 -26.10 -2.98 -22.99
N GLN A 283 -26.19 -3.38 -21.71
CA GLN A 283 -27.44 -3.43 -20.95
C GLN A 283 -27.69 -2.19 -20.08
N HIS A 284 -26.64 -1.38 -19.82
CA HIS A 284 -26.72 -0.27 -18.88
C HIS A 284 -26.23 1.04 -19.53
N SER A 285 -26.83 2.15 -19.09
CA SER A 285 -26.30 3.47 -19.42
C SER A 285 -25.12 3.77 -18.48
N VAL A 286 -23.90 3.80 -19.06
CA VAL A 286 -22.68 4.10 -18.33
C VAL A 286 -22.17 5.46 -18.74
N ASP A 287 -21.89 6.32 -17.76
CA ASP A 287 -21.20 7.58 -17.96
C ASP A 287 -19.67 7.34 -17.94
N PHE A 288 -19.06 7.42 -19.11
CA PHE A 288 -17.60 7.23 -19.25
C PHE A 288 -16.79 8.52 -19.04
N CYS A 289 -17.43 9.64 -18.76
CA CYS A 289 -16.74 10.90 -18.48
C CYS A 289 -16.32 11.01 -17.01
N SER A 290 -16.90 10.20 -16.11
CA SER A 290 -16.61 10.18 -14.69
C SER A 290 -15.98 8.84 -14.27
N ILE A 291 -14.84 8.94 -13.58
CA ILE A 291 -14.18 7.74 -13.00
C ILE A 291 -15.06 7.13 -11.89
N GLU A 292 -15.82 7.95 -11.17
CA GLU A 292 -16.73 7.48 -10.12
C GLU A 292 -17.82 6.58 -10.69
N SER A 293 -18.34 6.90 -11.87
CA SER A 293 -19.32 6.07 -12.58
C SER A 293 -18.74 4.74 -13.04
N LEU A 294 -17.43 4.69 -13.29
CA LEU A 294 -16.72 3.46 -13.66
C LEU A 294 -16.36 2.59 -12.45
N ASN A 295 -16.41 3.11 -11.23
CA ASN A 295 -16.17 2.33 -10.01
C ASN A 295 -17.35 1.39 -9.66
N THR A 296 -18.12 1.01 -10.67
CA THR A 296 -19.20 0.04 -10.55
C THR A 296 -18.66 -1.37 -10.52
N LEU A 297 -19.12 -2.18 -9.56
CA LEU A 297 -18.82 -3.60 -9.50
C LEU A 297 -19.69 -4.35 -10.52
N LEU A 298 -19.07 -5.09 -11.43
CA LEU A 298 -19.73 -5.98 -12.37
C LEU A 298 -20.15 -7.29 -11.70
N ASN A 299 -19.36 -7.72 -10.72
CA ASN A 299 -19.63 -8.80 -9.77
C ASN A 299 -18.82 -8.53 -8.49
N GLU A 300 -18.73 -9.49 -7.56
CA GLU A 300 -18.08 -9.33 -6.25
C GLU A 300 -16.61 -8.86 -6.34
N ASP A 301 -15.91 -9.15 -7.46
CA ASP A 301 -14.47 -8.96 -7.57
C ASP A 301 -14.02 -8.13 -8.80
N ILE A 302 -14.92 -7.79 -9.73
CA ILE A 302 -14.57 -7.13 -10.99
C ILE A 302 -15.13 -5.71 -11.01
N GLN A 303 -14.27 -4.71 -11.02
CA GLN A 303 -14.65 -3.32 -11.24
C GLN A 303 -14.64 -2.98 -12.74
N LEU A 304 -15.65 -2.25 -13.19
CA LEU A 304 -15.74 -1.81 -14.58
C LEU A 304 -14.56 -0.92 -14.98
N SER A 305 -14.10 -0.04 -14.06
CA SER A 305 -12.93 0.83 -14.29
C SER A 305 -11.68 0.05 -14.67
N ASN A 306 -11.40 -1.07 -14.01
CA ASN A 306 -10.21 -1.89 -14.28
C ASN A 306 -10.28 -2.51 -15.68
N VAL A 307 -11.48 -2.93 -16.10
CA VAL A 307 -11.68 -3.55 -17.43
C VAL A 307 -11.64 -2.49 -18.55
N VAL A 308 -12.22 -1.31 -18.32
CA VAL A 308 -12.13 -0.17 -19.25
C VAL A 308 -10.68 0.25 -19.44
N ALA A 309 -9.93 0.41 -18.34
CA ALA A 309 -8.51 0.72 -18.42
C ALA A 309 -7.70 -0.36 -19.16
N ALA A 310 -7.99 -1.64 -18.91
CA ALA A 310 -7.36 -2.75 -19.65
C ALA A 310 -7.66 -2.71 -21.14
N ALA A 311 -8.88 -2.34 -21.53
CA ALA A 311 -9.26 -2.18 -22.94
C ALA A 311 -8.54 -0.98 -23.59
N ILE A 312 -8.33 0.11 -22.88
CA ILE A 312 -7.50 1.24 -23.33
C ILE A 312 -6.04 0.79 -23.51
N ILE A 313 -5.47 0.06 -22.55
CA ILE A 313 -4.10 -0.48 -22.64
C ILE A 313 -3.97 -1.41 -23.85
N GLU A 314 -4.95 -2.30 -24.10
CA GLU A 314 -4.97 -3.16 -25.29
C GLU A 314 -4.92 -2.36 -26.58
N ASP A 315 -5.72 -1.30 -26.69
CA ASP A 315 -5.80 -0.46 -27.88
C ASP A 315 -4.49 0.33 -28.10
N VAL A 316 -3.93 0.89 -27.01
CA VAL A 316 -2.65 1.61 -27.05
C VAL A 316 -1.49 0.69 -27.46
N LEU A 317 -1.44 -0.54 -26.94
CA LEU A 317 -0.46 -1.55 -27.33
C LEU A 317 -0.57 -1.89 -28.82
N LYS A 318 -1.80 -2.03 -29.35
CA LYS A 318 -2.02 -2.32 -30.79
C LYS A 318 -1.57 -1.18 -31.68
N ARG A 319 -1.69 0.08 -31.23
CA ARG A 319 -1.35 1.28 -32.02
C ARG A 319 0.13 1.62 -31.97
N GLY A 320 0.79 1.47 -30.85
CA GLY A 320 2.16 1.99 -30.65
C GLY A 320 3.05 1.19 -29.71
N GLY A 321 2.59 0.00 -29.28
CA GLY A 321 3.38 -0.88 -28.42
C GLY A 321 3.61 -0.34 -27.01
N GLU A 322 4.59 -0.92 -26.35
CA GLU A 322 4.91 -0.65 -24.94
C GLU A 322 5.39 0.79 -24.69
N ASN A 323 6.03 1.42 -25.68
CA ASN A 323 6.46 2.82 -25.58
C ASN A 323 5.28 3.79 -25.42
N GLU A 324 4.18 3.54 -26.15
CA GLU A 324 2.98 4.35 -26.04
C GLU A 324 2.26 4.11 -24.70
N VAL A 325 2.26 2.88 -24.20
CA VAL A 325 1.76 2.61 -22.83
C VAL A 325 2.61 3.35 -21.80
N SER A 326 3.94 3.31 -21.91
CA SER A 326 4.84 4.05 -21.00
C SER A 326 4.59 5.57 -21.07
N ARG A 327 4.24 6.10 -22.26
CA ARG A 327 3.85 7.51 -22.44
C ARG A 327 2.53 7.79 -21.71
N LEU A 328 1.57 6.88 -21.78
CA LEU A 328 0.28 7.02 -21.11
C LEU A 328 0.41 7.07 -19.58
N PHE A 329 1.35 6.33 -19.01
CA PHE A 329 1.64 6.35 -17.57
C PHE A 329 2.26 7.66 -17.05
N LYS A 330 2.52 8.65 -17.92
CA LYS A 330 2.88 10.02 -17.51
C LYS A 330 1.66 10.85 -17.11
N ALA A 331 0.44 10.39 -17.40
CA ALA A 331 -0.77 11.01 -16.87
C ALA A 331 -0.80 10.94 -15.35
N THR A 332 -1.33 11.96 -14.71
CA THR A 332 -1.52 12.02 -13.25
C THR A 332 -3.02 12.06 -12.86
N THR A 333 -3.90 12.21 -13.84
CA THR A 333 -5.35 12.21 -13.66
C THR A 333 -6.03 11.36 -14.72
N TYR A 334 -7.30 11.00 -14.45
CA TYR A 334 -8.14 10.28 -15.40
C TYR A 334 -8.29 11.07 -16.72
N ASP A 335 -8.52 12.38 -16.66
CA ASP A 335 -8.71 13.21 -17.85
C ASP A 335 -7.46 13.32 -18.70
N GLN A 336 -6.27 13.45 -18.08
CA GLN A 336 -5.00 13.47 -18.79
C GLN A 336 -4.72 12.18 -19.58
N VAL A 337 -5.29 11.03 -19.18
CA VAL A 337 -5.21 9.80 -19.98
C VAL A 337 -5.82 10.03 -21.37
N PHE A 338 -6.98 10.66 -21.46
CA PHE A 338 -7.66 10.94 -22.72
C PHE A 338 -7.02 12.09 -23.51
N GLU A 339 -6.50 13.11 -22.83
CA GLU A 339 -5.70 14.16 -23.47
C GLU A 339 -4.48 13.58 -24.20
N LEU A 340 -3.73 12.68 -23.55
CA LEU A 340 -2.60 11.99 -24.17
C LEU A 340 -3.02 11.10 -25.37
N LEU A 341 -4.23 10.60 -25.38
CA LEU A 341 -4.80 9.84 -26.49
C LEU A 341 -5.39 10.73 -27.60
N ASN A 342 -5.41 12.07 -27.42
CA ASN A 342 -6.07 13.07 -28.27
C ASN A 342 -7.58 12.81 -28.39
N ILE A 343 -8.24 12.40 -27.30
CA ILE A 343 -9.67 12.13 -27.22
C ILE A 343 -10.33 13.22 -26.37
N THR A 344 -11.22 13.97 -26.99
CA THR A 344 -12.00 15.00 -26.29
C THR A 344 -13.11 14.38 -25.45
N ASP A 345 -13.64 15.13 -24.48
CA ASP A 345 -14.73 14.66 -23.60
C ASP A 345 -15.93 14.15 -24.40
N ASN A 346 -16.30 14.87 -25.48
CA ASN A 346 -17.42 14.49 -26.35
C ASN A 346 -17.19 13.17 -27.09
N GLN A 347 -15.94 12.79 -27.32
CA GLN A 347 -15.56 11.55 -27.99
C GLN A 347 -15.33 10.39 -27.03
N ARG A 348 -15.13 10.66 -25.74
CA ARG A 348 -14.72 9.67 -24.73
C ARG A 348 -15.67 8.49 -24.67
N SER A 349 -16.98 8.75 -24.60
CA SER A 349 -17.98 7.68 -24.53
C SER A 349 -18.01 6.80 -25.77
N GLU A 350 -17.90 7.39 -26.95
CA GLU A 350 -17.85 6.65 -28.22
C GLU A 350 -16.57 5.83 -28.32
N TYR A 351 -15.42 6.44 -28.00
CA TYR A 351 -14.14 5.75 -27.99
C TYR A 351 -14.17 4.54 -27.07
N ILE A 352 -14.56 4.70 -25.78
CA ILE A 352 -14.58 3.57 -24.85
C ILE A 352 -15.53 2.47 -25.31
N ARG A 353 -16.74 2.83 -25.81
CA ARG A 353 -17.67 1.83 -26.37
C ARG A 353 -17.09 1.07 -27.55
N SER A 354 -16.27 1.72 -28.37
CA SER A 354 -15.63 1.08 -29.53
C SER A 354 -14.58 0.02 -29.16
N LEU A 355 -14.10 0.03 -27.91
CA LEU A 355 -13.13 -0.93 -27.40
C LEU A 355 -13.77 -2.30 -27.05
N PHE A 356 -15.10 -2.34 -26.89
CA PHE A 356 -15.87 -3.53 -26.49
C PHE A 356 -16.69 -4.09 -27.65
#